data_65d3ae405613ae00efc41808cf48120b
#
_entry.id   65d3ae405613ae00efc41808cf48120b
#
_cell.length_a   1.000
_cell.length_b   1.000
_cell.length_c   1.000
_cell.angle_alpha   90.00
_cell.angle_beta   90.00
_cell.angle_gamma   90.00
#
_symmetry.space_group_name_H-M   'P 1'
#
loop_
_entity.id
_entity.type
_entity.pdbx_description
1 polymer ?
#
loop_
_entity_poly.entity_id
_entity_poly.type
_entity_poly.pdbx_seq_one_letter_code
_entity_poly.pdbx_strand_id
1 'polypeptide(L)'
;MAGADENNHGERLVRIELDDATGARRSAEAEQERAIAIYDILEENKFGLPNHAGPFHLYLRLEGRHVHFDIRNADDIEIAQFFMAIGPLRRVIRDYFHVCDTYYDAIRTKSPSQIQAIDMGRRALHNEGSELLQARLDGKVITDFKTARR
;
A
#
# COMPACT_ATOMS: atom_id res chain seq x y z
N MET A 1 9.63 30.80 10.87
CA MET A 1 9.92 29.70 9.97
C MET A 1 9.68 28.33 10.59
N ALA A 2 9.03 28.29 11.71
CA ALA A 2 8.64 27.02 12.37
C ALA A 2 7.29 26.46 11.90
N GLY A 3 6.65 27.10 10.91
CA GLY A 3 5.29 26.74 10.51
C GLY A 3 5.14 25.63 9.48
N ALA A 4 6.21 25.19 8.83
CA ALA A 4 6.12 24.17 7.78
C ALA A 4 6.19 22.74 8.33
N ASP A 5 6.82 22.53 9.47
CA ASP A 5 6.97 21.21 10.07
C ASP A 5 5.83 20.86 11.03
N GLU A 6 5.19 21.84 11.63
CA GLU A 6 4.07 21.58 12.56
C GLU A 6 2.80 21.09 11.87
N ASN A 7 2.58 21.47 10.61
CA ASN A 7 1.43 21.00 9.83
C ASN A 7 1.59 19.58 9.28
N ASN A 8 2.80 19.04 9.29
CA ASN A 8 3.07 17.72 8.72
C ASN A 8 2.88 16.59 9.75
N HIS A 9 2.87 16.90 11.04
CA HIS A 9 2.69 15.88 12.09
C HIS A 9 1.28 15.30 12.14
N GLY A 10 0.28 16.01 11.61
CA GLY A 10 -1.10 15.53 11.55
C GLY A 10 -1.42 14.68 10.32
N GLU A 11 -0.67 14.82 9.22
CA GLU A 11 -0.89 14.05 7.99
C GLU A 11 -0.15 12.72 8.04
N ARG A 12 -0.57 11.85 8.96
CA ARG A 12 0.11 10.62 9.25
C ARG A 12 -0.84 9.50 9.66
N LEU A 13 -0.57 8.30 9.15
CA LEU A 13 -1.14 7.06 9.65
C LEU A 13 -0.35 6.58 10.87
N VAL A 14 -1.04 6.30 11.96
CA VAL A 14 -0.47 5.70 13.17
C VAL A 14 -1.00 4.29 13.41
N ARG A 15 -2.01 3.87 12.65
CA ARG A 15 -2.55 2.52 12.67
C ARG A 15 -3.07 2.15 11.29
N ILE A 16 -2.78 0.93 10.85
CA ILE A 16 -3.32 0.36 9.62
C ILE A 16 -3.69 -1.09 9.89
N GLU A 17 -4.90 -1.47 9.50
CA GLU A 17 -5.39 -2.83 9.59
C GLU A 17 -5.95 -3.27 8.23
N LEU A 18 -5.62 -4.50 7.87
CA LEU A 18 -6.07 -5.14 6.65
C LEU A 18 -6.99 -6.29 7.02
N ASP A 19 -8.25 -6.21 6.62
CA ASP A 19 -9.19 -7.30 6.75
C ASP A 19 -9.24 -8.05 5.42
N ASP A 20 -8.72 -9.26 5.43
CA ASP A 20 -8.73 -10.16 4.29
C ASP A 20 -9.81 -11.23 4.49
N ALA A 21 -11.04 -10.85 4.21
CA ALA A 21 -12.20 -11.71 4.37
C ALA A 21 -12.23 -12.90 3.38
N THR A 22 -11.32 -12.93 2.40
CA THR A 22 -11.33 -13.96 1.37
C THR A 22 -10.79 -15.30 1.84
N GLY A 23 -10.11 -15.33 2.98
CA GLY A 23 -9.48 -16.56 3.50
C GLY A 23 -8.41 -17.13 2.57
N ALA A 24 -7.97 -16.38 1.58
CA ALA A 24 -6.93 -16.81 0.66
C ALA A 24 -5.63 -17.07 1.42
N ARG A 25 -5.09 -18.28 1.25
CA ARG A 25 -3.77 -18.59 1.83
C ARG A 25 -2.71 -17.86 1.04
N ARG A 26 -1.94 -17.03 1.74
CA ARG A 26 -0.75 -16.41 1.18
C ARG A 26 0.45 -17.30 1.42
N SER A 27 1.45 -17.19 0.52
CA SER A 27 2.75 -17.81 0.77
C SER A 27 3.40 -17.19 2.00
N ALA A 28 4.33 -17.92 2.62
CA ALA A 28 5.08 -17.40 3.76
C ALA A 28 5.86 -16.13 3.38
N GLU A 29 6.39 -16.08 2.17
CA GLU A 29 7.10 -14.91 1.63
C GLU A 29 6.18 -13.69 1.48
N ALA A 30 4.96 -13.88 0.98
CA ALA A 30 3.98 -12.81 0.83
C ALA A 30 3.52 -12.26 2.18
N GLU A 31 3.31 -13.14 3.18
CA GLU A 31 2.98 -12.73 4.54
C GLU A 31 4.10 -11.91 5.18
N GLN A 32 5.34 -12.32 4.98
CA GLN A 32 6.51 -11.60 5.49
C GLN A 32 6.65 -10.24 4.82
N GLU A 33 6.52 -10.15 3.51
CA GLU A 33 6.57 -8.87 2.78
C GLU A 33 5.48 -7.92 3.23
N ARG A 34 4.27 -8.44 3.47
CA ARG A 34 3.15 -7.65 3.99
C ARG A 34 3.46 -7.09 5.38
N ALA A 35 3.98 -7.89 6.27
CA ALA A 35 4.35 -7.47 7.62
C ALA A 35 5.43 -6.38 7.58
N ILE A 36 6.43 -6.52 6.74
CA ILE A 36 7.48 -5.52 6.53
C ILE A 36 6.89 -4.22 5.99
N ALA A 37 6.00 -4.31 4.99
CA ALA A 37 5.38 -3.13 4.40
C ALA A 37 4.55 -2.35 5.42
N ILE A 38 3.79 -3.05 6.27
CA ILE A 38 3.01 -2.42 7.35
C ILE A 38 3.94 -1.74 8.35
N TYR A 39 5.01 -2.40 8.75
CA TYR A 39 6.00 -1.81 9.64
C TYR A 39 6.61 -0.55 9.03
N ASP A 40 7.06 -0.62 7.78
CA ASP A 40 7.70 0.49 7.08
C ASP A 40 6.75 1.68 6.90
N ILE A 41 5.49 1.41 6.55
CA ILE A 41 4.51 2.49 6.36
C ILE A 41 4.21 3.20 7.68
N LEU A 42 4.18 2.49 8.81
CA LEU A 42 3.95 3.12 10.11
C LEU A 42 5.17 3.91 10.60
N GLU A 43 6.38 3.53 10.19
CA GLU A 43 7.60 4.28 10.51
C GLU A 43 7.65 5.64 9.77
N GLU A 44 7.28 5.65 8.50
CA GLU A 44 7.32 6.86 7.69
C GLU A 44 6.20 6.82 6.65
N ASN A 45 5.30 7.79 6.70
CA ASN A 45 4.23 7.92 5.74
C ASN A 45 3.72 9.35 5.66
N LYS A 46 3.00 9.64 4.59
CA LYS A 46 2.20 10.84 4.44
C LYS A 46 0.78 10.43 4.08
N PHE A 47 -0.14 10.71 4.97
CA PHE A 47 -1.54 10.39 4.76
C PHE A 47 -2.41 11.42 5.46
N GLY A 48 -3.24 12.10 4.70
CA GLY A 48 -4.12 13.12 5.22
C GLY A 48 -5.46 13.14 4.51
N LEU A 49 -6.40 13.85 5.11
CA LEU A 49 -7.71 14.13 4.54
C LEU A 49 -7.88 15.64 4.42
N PRO A 50 -8.49 16.11 3.31
CA PRO A 50 -8.94 17.51 3.26
C PRO A 50 -9.91 17.76 4.42
N ASN A 51 -9.78 18.88 5.12
CA ASN A 51 -10.67 19.32 6.19
C ASN A 51 -10.64 18.49 7.49
N HIS A 52 -9.71 17.58 7.64
CA HIS A 52 -9.55 16.80 8.87
C HIS A 52 -8.10 16.83 9.33
N ALA A 53 -7.90 17.08 10.62
CA ALA A 53 -6.58 16.96 11.23
C ALA A 53 -6.33 15.51 11.64
N GLY A 54 -5.08 15.04 11.42
CA GLY A 54 -4.65 13.73 11.89
C GLY A 54 -4.18 13.76 13.33
N PRO A 55 -3.55 12.69 13.79
CA PRO A 55 -3.21 11.47 13.04
C PRO A 55 -4.42 10.60 12.71
N PHE A 56 -4.21 9.62 11.83
CA PHE A 56 -5.30 8.79 11.30
C PHE A 56 -5.08 7.31 11.54
N HIS A 57 -6.19 6.58 11.68
CA HIS A 57 -6.26 5.13 11.60
C HIS A 57 -6.90 4.74 10.26
N LEU A 58 -6.33 3.77 9.57
CA LEU A 58 -6.85 3.26 8.31
C LEU A 58 -7.22 1.78 8.44
N TYR A 59 -8.44 1.45 8.10
CA TYR A 59 -8.93 0.08 8.03
C TYR A 59 -9.28 -0.21 6.58
N LEU A 60 -8.59 -1.18 6.00
CA LEU A 60 -8.80 -1.62 4.61
C LEU A 60 -9.49 -2.97 4.59
N ARG A 61 -10.51 -3.08 3.78
CA ARG A 61 -11.26 -4.32 3.59
C ARG A 61 -11.53 -4.54 2.11
N LEU A 62 -11.30 -5.76 1.63
CA LEU A 62 -11.65 -6.14 0.27
C LEU A 62 -13.10 -6.64 0.26
N GLU A 63 -13.96 -5.95 -0.49
CA GLU A 63 -15.35 -6.32 -0.71
C GLU A 63 -15.61 -6.51 -2.20
N GLY A 64 -15.70 -7.77 -2.63
CA GLY A 64 -15.89 -8.08 -4.04
C GLY A 64 -14.75 -7.51 -4.90
N ARG A 65 -15.09 -6.54 -5.75
CA ARG A 65 -14.13 -5.88 -6.66
C ARG A 65 -13.69 -4.50 -6.17
N HIS A 66 -13.96 -4.20 -4.90
CA HIS A 66 -13.65 -2.90 -4.31
C HIS A 66 -12.84 -3.06 -3.05
N VAL A 67 -11.97 -2.10 -2.81
CA VAL A 67 -11.31 -1.92 -1.52
C VAL A 67 -12.05 -0.84 -0.77
N HIS A 68 -12.51 -1.16 0.43
CA HIS A 68 -13.15 -0.21 1.32
C HIS A 68 -12.10 0.45 2.20
N PHE A 69 -12.06 1.78 2.15
CA PHE A 69 -11.21 2.61 3.00
C PHE A 69 -12.06 3.19 4.11
N ASP A 70 -11.82 2.75 5.34
CA ASP A 70 -12.44 3.27 6.54
C ASP A 70 -11.38 4.06 7.29
N ILE A 71 -11.54 5.38 7.34
CA ILE A 71 -10.55 6.28 7.91
C ILE A 71 -11.11 6.85 9.20
N ARG A 72 -10.35 6.72 10.27
CA ARG A 72 -10.71 7.12 11.61
C ARG A 72 -9.70 8.10 12.19
N ASN A 73 -10.15 8.88 13.19
CA ASN A 73 -9.26 9.75 13.94
C ASN A 73 -8.48 8.97 15.01
N ALA A 74 -7.68 9.67 15.82
CA ALA A 74 -6.87 9.07 16.88
C ALA A 74 -7.70 8.39 17.97
N ASP A 75 -8.97 8.78 18.13
CA ASP A 75 -9.91 8.16 19.07
C ASP A 75 -10.69 6.99 18.45
N ASP A 76 -10.26 6.55 17.27
CA ASP A 76 -10.87 5.45 16.50
C ASP A 76 -12.32 5.73 16.07
N ILE A 77 -12.68 7.00 15.92
CA ILE A 77 -13.98 7.43 15.43
C ILE A 77 -13.92 7.60 13.91
N GLU A 78 -14.84 6.98 13.20
CA GLU A 78 -14.93 7.09 11.74
C GLU A 78 -15.18 8.54 11.32
N ILE A 79 -14.32 9.06 10.42
CA ILE A 79 -14.41 10.42 9.91
C ILE A 79 -14.57 10.47 8.40
N ALA A 80 -14.20 9.40 7.68
CA ALA A 80 -14.37 9.30 6.25
C ALA A 80 -14.38 7.84 5.81
N GLN A 81 -15.08 7.54 4.74
CA GLN A 81 -15.03 6.24 4.09
C GLN A 81 -15.25 6.38 2.59
N PHE A 82 -14.64 5.51 1.82
CA PHE A 82 -14.89 5.41 0.39
C PHE A 82 -14.53 4.02 -0.12
N PHE A 83 -15.04 3.70 -1.30
CA PHE A 83 -14.72 2.48 -2.02
C PHE A 83 -13.87 2.82 -3.23
N MET A 84 -12.82 2.02 -3.47
CA MET A 84 -11.99 2.13 -4.64
C MET A 84 -12.10 0.85 -5.46
N ALA A 85 -12.42 0.99 -6.76
CA ALA A 85 -12.47 -0.15 -7.65
C ALA A 85 -11.07 -0.71 -7.87
N ILE A 86 -10.90 -2.02 -7.71
CA ILE A 86 -9.61 -2.68 -7.88
C ILE A 86 -9.30 -2.97 -9.36
N GLY A 87 -10.30 -2.90 -10.24
CA GLY A 87 -10.16 -3.26 -11.65
C GLY A 87 -8.91 -2.71 -12.34
N PRO A 88 -8.64 -1.40 -12.26
CA PRO A 88 -7.46 -0.82 -12.90
C PRO A 88 -6.13 -1.33 -12.35
N LEU A 89 -6.10 -1.80 -11.11
CA LEU A 89 -4.91 -2.33 -10.46
C LEU A 89 -4.75 -3.84 -10.63
N ARG A 90 -5.82 -4.53 -11.00
CA ARG A 90 -5.89 -5.99 -10.96
C ARG A 90 -4.84 -6.67 -11.84
N ARG A 91 -4.65 -6.15 -13.05
CA ARG A 91 -3.64 -6.69 -13.97
C ARG A 91 -2.23 -6.54 -13.40
N VAL A 92 -1.89 -5.36 -12.91
CA VAL A 92 -0.56 -5.07 -12.36
C VAL A 92 -0.29 -5.93 -11.13
N ILE A 93 -1.28 -6.06 -10.24
CA ILE A 93 -1.16 -6.91 -9.05
C ILE A 93 -0.93 -8.38 -9.45
N ARG A 94 -1.70 -8.89 -10.40
CA ARG A 94 -1.53 -10.26 -10.90
C ARG A 94 -0.16 -10.47 -11.50
N ASP A 95 0.27 -9.57 -12.37
CA ASP A 95 1.57 -9.66 -13.02
C ASP A 95 2.72 -9.54 -12.02
N TYR A 96 2.57 -8.68 -11.02
CA TYR A 96 3.53 -8.54 -9.93
C TYR A 96 3.71 -9.84 -9.14
N PHE A 97 2.62 -10.47 -8.72
CA PHE A 97 2.69 -11.74 -7.99
C PHE A 97 3.31 -12.85 -8.83
N HIS A 98 3.00 -12.88 -10.12
CA HIS A 98 3.62 -13.84 -11.04
C HIS A 98 5.14 -13.65 -11.13
N VAL A 99 5.60 -12.41 -11.24
CA VAL A 99 7.04 -12.10 -11.29
C VAL A 99 7.70 -12.39 -9.94
N CYS A 100 7.01 -12.19 -8.81
CA CYS A 100 7.51 -12.58 -7.49
C CYS A 100 7.78 -14.07 -7.42
N ASP A 101 6.87 -14.90 -7.89
CA ASP A 101 7.06 -16.36 -7.92
C ASP A 101 8.26 -16.74 -8.80
N THR A 102 8.39 -16.12 -9.96
CA THR A 102 9.52 -16.30 -10.85
C THR A 102 10.84 -15.92 -10.17
N TYR A 103 10.83 -14.82 -9.43
CA TYR A 103 12.01 -14.34 -8.69
C TYR A 103 12.46 -15.33 -7.62
N TYR A 104 11.53 -15.85 -6.82
CA TYR A 104 11.84 -16.81 -5.78
C TYR A 104 12.40 -18.11 -6.34
N ASP A 105 11.88 -18.58 -7.47
CA ASP A 105 12.43 -19.73 -8.17
C ASP A 105 13.82 -19.44 -8.75
N ALA A 106 14.02 -18.26 -9.31
CA ALA A 106 15.28 -17.85 -9.92
C ALA A 106 16.44 -17.77 -8.91
N ILE A 107 16.17 -17.35 -7.68
CA ILE A 107 17.19 -17.29 -6.62
C ILE A 107 17.87 -18.65 -6.44
N ARG A 108 17.16 -19.74 -6.64
CA ARG A 108 17.66 -21.11 -6.44
C ARG A 108 18.37 -21.67 -7.67
N THR A 109 18.02 -21.22 -8.89
CA THR A 109 18.38 -21.94 -10.11
C THR A 109 19.08 -21.09 -11.17
N LYS A 110 19.06 -19.77 -11.05
CA LYS A 110 19.53 -18.86 -12.09
C LYS A 110 20.83 -18.17 -11.75
N SER A 111 21.50 -17.61 -12.77
CA SER A 111 22.70 -16.80 -12.59
C SER A 111 22.37 -15.45 -11.93
N PRO A 112 23.36 -14.79 -11.30
CA PRO A 112 23.16 -13.47 -10.71
C PRO A 112 22.62 -12.42 -11.69
N SER A 113 23.05 -12.44 -12.94
CA SER A 113 22.57 -11.50 -13.96
C SER A 113 21.12 -11.74 -14.34
N GLN A 114 20.69 -13.00 -14.40
CA GLN A 114 19.29 -13.36 -14.66
C GLN A 114 18.38 -12.97 -13.49
N ILE A 115 18.83 -13.21 -12.25
CA ILE A 115 18.12 -12.82 -11.04
C ILE A 115 17.93 -11.30 -11.01
N GLN A 116 18.98 -10.54 -11.34
CA GLN A 116 18.92 -9.09 -11.38
C GLN A 116 17.91 -8.58 -12.41
N ALA A 117 17.88 -9.19 -13.60
CA ALA A 117 16.91 -8.81 -14.65
C ALA A 117 15.47 -9.04 -14.19
N ILE A 118 15.19 -10.18 -13.54
CA ILE A 118 13.85 -10.49 -12.98
C ILE A 118 13.50 -9.50 -11.88
N ASP A 119 14.43 -9.17 -10.99
CA ASP A 119 14.21 -8.21 -9.91
C ASP A 119 13.91 -6.80 -10.45
N MET A 120 14.57 -6.38 -11.51
CA MET A 120 14.26 -5.10 -12.17
C MET A 120 12.84 -5.07 -12.71
N GLY A 121 12.39 -6.16 -13.34
CA GLY A 121 11.01 -6.29 -13.82
C GLY A 121 10.01 -6.26 -12.67
N ARG A 122 10.30 -6.93 -11.56
CA ARG A 122 9.48 -6.92 -10.36
C ARG A 122 9.31 -5.51 -9.79
N ARG A 123 10.40 -4.77 -9.68
CA ARG A 123 10.37 -3.39 -9.19
C ARG A 123 9.61 -2.45 -10.12
N ALA A 124 9.76 -2.63 -11.43
CA ALA A 124 9.04 -1.84 -12.42
C ALA A 124 7.52 -2.02 -12.31
N LEU A 125 7.05 -3.26 -12.16
CA LEU A 125 5.63 -3.57 -11.95
C LEU A 125 5.12 -2.99 -10.63
N HIS A 126 5.90 -3.10 -9.57
CA HIS A 126 5.54 -2.54 -8.28
C HIS A 126 5.39 -1.01 -8.34
N ASN A 127 6.32 -0.34 -9.02
CA ASN A 127 6.25 1.11 -9.22
C ASN A 127 5.05 1.51 -10.07
N GLU A 128 4.74 0.76 -11.13
CA GLU A 128 3.56 1.00 -11.97
C GLU A 128 2.27 0.91 -11.13
N GLY A 129 2.13 -0.12 -10.33
CA GLY A 129 0.99 -0.28 -9.43
C GLY A 129 0.91 0.85 -8.40
N SER A 130 2.04 1.29 -7.88
CA SER A 130 2.11 2.38 -6.89
C SER A 130 1.66 3.71 -7.51
N GLU A 131 2.07 4.00 -8.73
CA GLU A 131 1.65 5.19 -9.47
C GLU A 131 0.15 5.17 -9.77
N LEU A 132 -0.38 4.03 -10.18
CA LEU A 132 -1.81 3.85 -10.41
C LEU A 132 -2.62 4.04 -9.12
N LEU A 133 -2.14 3.48 -8.01
CA LEU A 133 -2.78 3.66 -6.71
C LEU A 133 -2.78 5.13 -6.29
N GLN A 134 -1.65 5.79 -6.41
CA GLN A 134 -1.54 7.21 -6.06
C GLN A 134 -2.50 8.06 -6.89
N ALA A 135 -2.58 7.80 -8.19
CA ALA A 135 -3.51 8.51 -9.08
C ALA A 135 -4.98 8.29 -8.70
N ARG A 136 -5.32 7.05 -8.28
CA ARG A 136 -6.67 6.72 -7.84
C ARG A 136 -7.05 7.36 -6.52
N LEU A 137 -6.09 7.58 -5.65
CA LEU A 137 -6.31 8.22 -4.34
C LEU A 137 -6.31 9.74 -4.43
N ASP A 138 -5.85 10.31 -5.53
CA ASP A 138 -5.82 11.76 -5.72
C ASP A 138 -7.24 12.34 -5.60
N GLY A 139 -7.34 13.44 -4.84
CA GLY A 139 -8.63 14.07 -4.54
C GLY A 139 -9.42 13.41 -3.41
N LYS A 140 -9.05 12.21 -2.98
CA LYS A 140 -9.70 11.51 -1.85
C LYS A 140 -8.87 11.59 -0.59
N VAL A 141 -7.58 11.33 -0.71
CA VAL A 141 -6.63 11.44 0.38
C VAL A 141 -5.38 12.19 -0.09
N ILE A 142 -4.65 12.76 0.85
CA ILE A 142 -3.38 13.42 0.61
C ILE A 142 -2.30 12.38 0.94
N THR A 143 -1.54 11.96 -0.05
CA THR A 143 -0.50 10.95 0.14
C THR A 143 0.66 11.19 -0.81
N ASP A 144 1.81 10.57 -0.55
CA ASP A 144 2.96 10.60 -1.43
C ASP A 144 3.23 9.24 -2.08
N PHE A 145 4.15 9.22 -3.03
CA PHE A 145 4.48 8.00 -3.77
C PHE A 145 5.05 6.91 -2.86
N LYS A 146 5.90 7.26 -1.91
CA LYS A 146 6.47 6.28 -0.97
C LYS A 146 5.40 5.58 -0.15
N THR A 147 4.42 6.33 0.32
CA THR A 147 3.30 5.78 1.09
C THR A 147 2.44 4.86 0.22
N ALA A 148 2.09 5.28 -0.98
CA ALA A 148 1.34 4.48 -1.93
C ALA A 148 2.08 3.19 -2.29
N ARG A 149 3.39 3.26 -2.45
CA ARG A 149 4.24 2.12 -2.77
C ARG A 149 4.24 1.06 -1.66
N ARG A 150 4.24 1.49 -0.42
CA ARG A 150 4.20 0.60 0.74
C ARG A 150 2.84 -0.01 0.96
#